data_263f8a132f9c3a9db2a0a725bc72ebb0
#
_entry.id   263f8a132f9c3a9db2a0a725bc72ebb0
#
_cell.length_a   1.000
_cell.length_b   1.000
_cell.length_c   1.000
_cell.angle_alpha   90.00
_cell.angle_beta   90.00
_cell.angle_gamma   90.00
#
_symmetry.space_group_name_H-M   'P 1'
#
loop_
_entity.id
_entity.type
_entity.pdbx_description
1 polymer ?
#
loop_
_entity_poly.entity_id
_entity_poly.type
_entity_poly.pdbx_seq_one_letter_code
_entity_poly.pdbx_strand_id
1 'polypeptide(L)'
;MLSLSPSIRIFVHTRPTDMRKQFNGLQAIVTHALGQDVMTGDYFVFFNRRQHRCKILYWDRDGLVVWAKRLERGRFQTPAADDDAIKVEIDGTTLVMILGGVDLQSVQRRKRYQVPPPSSATVDSNEENEVHGAAEYLPNCPAATV
;
A
#
# COMPACT_ATOMS: atom_id res chain seq x y z
N MET A 1 -5.08 3.19 -16.77
CA MET A 1 -3.84 3.05 -15.99
C MET A 1 -4.16 2.84 -14.53
N LEU A 2 -3.41 1.99 -13.86
CA LEU A 2 -3.62 1.75 -12.45
C LEU A 2 -3.10 2.92 -11.63
N SER A 3 -3.93 3.40 -10.72
CA SER A 3 -3.53 4.49 -9.84
C SER A 3 -3.41 3.91 -8.43
N LEU A 4 -2.26 4.04 -7.83
CA LEU A 4 -2.00 3.47 -6.52
C LEU A 4 -1.95 4.55 -5.46
N SER A 5 -3.10 4.82 -4.87
CA SER A 5 -3.20 5.75 -3.75
C SER A 5 -2.85 5.00 -2.46
N PRO A 6 -2.21 5.63 -1.51
CA PRO A 6 -1.90 4.98 -0.23
C PRO A 6 -3.14 4.50 0.52
N SER A 7 -4.30 5.07 0.24
CA SER A 7 -5.52 4.67 0.93
C SER A 7 -6.16 3.42 0.33
N ILE A 8 -5.71 2.97 -0.83
CA ILE A 8 -6.27 1.80 -1.48
C ILE A 8 -5.60 0.56 -0.90
N ARG A 9 -6.41 -0.39 -0.48
CA ARG A 9 -5.90 -1.68 -0.03
C ARG A 9 -5.85 -2.61 -1.23
N ILE A 10 -4.89 -3.51 -1.22
CA ILE A 10 -4.67 -4.44 -2.33
C ILE A 10 -4.69 -5.85 -1.79
N PHE A 11 -5.63 -6.64 -2.26
CA PHE A 11 -5.76 -8.03 -1.83
C PHE A 11 -5.40 -8.96 -2.99
N VAL A 12 -4.53 -9.92 -2.74
CA VAL A 12 -4.16 -10.93 -3.72
C VAL A 12 -4.91 -12.22 -3.37
N HIS A 13 -5.65 -12.75 -4.34
CA HIS A 13 -6.31 -14.04 -4.18
C HIS A 13 -5.25 -15.13 -4.31
N THR A 14 -5.12 -15.97 -3.30
CA THR A 14 -4.04 -16.96 -3.24
C THR A 14 -4.29 -18.19 -4.09
N ARG A 15 -5.54 -18.43 -4.47
CA ARG A 15 -5.87 -19.62 -5.27
C ARG A 15 -5.84 -19.29 -6.76
N PRO A 16 -5.51 -20.26 -7.58
CA PRO A 16 -5.51 -20.02 -9.03
C PRO A 16 -6.89 -19.62 -9.51
N THR A 17 -6.94 -18.68 -10.43
CA THR A 17 -8.20 -18.16 -10.97
C THR A 17 -8.26 -18.44 -12.46
N ASP A 18 -9.43 -18.80 -12.94
CA ASP A 18 -9.66 -19.01 -14.37
C ASP A 18 -9.69 -17.65 -15.04
N MET A 19 -8.75 -17.42 -15.94
CA MET A 19 -8.60 -16.12 -16.61
C MET A 19 -9.67 -15.87 -17.68
N ARG A 20 -10.60 -16.78 -17.89
CA ARG A 20 -11.74 -16.52 -18.75
C ARG A 20 -12.78 -15.69 -18.02
N LYS A 21 -12.71 -15.63 -16.70
CA LYS A 21 -13.64 -14.82 -15.90
C LYS A 21 -13.41 -13.35 -16.16
N GLN A 22 -14.50 -12.63 -16.27
CA GLN A 22 -14.51 -11.19 -16.50
C GLN A 22 -15.17 -10.50 -15.28
N PHE A 23 -15.79 -9.37 -15.49
CA PHE A 23 -16.32 -8.55 -14.40
C PHE A 23 -17.15 -9.35 -13.39
N ASN A 24 -18.20 -10.01 -13.85
CA ASN A 24 -19.10 -10.68 -12.94
C ASN A 24 -18.46 -11.89 -12.26
N GLY A 25 -17.69 -12.66 -13.00
CA GLY A 25 -17.02 -13.82 -12.43
C GLY A 25 -15.99 -13.45 -11.40
N LEU A 26 -15.23 -12.40 -11.64
CA LEU A 26 -14.22 -11.93 -10.69
C LEU A 26 -14.90 -11.28 -9.47
N GLN A 27 -15.98 -10.54 -9.70
CA GLN A 27 -16.72 -9.93 -8.61
C GLN A 27 -17.29 -10.99 -7.68
N ALA A 28 -17.76 -12.11 -8.24
CA ALA A 28 -18.28 -13.21 -7.44
C ALA A 28 -17.19 -13.79 -6.53
N ILE A 29 -15.96 -13.88 -7.00
CA ILE A 29 -14.85 -14.33 -6.16
C ILE A 29 -14.60 -13.35 -5.03
N VAL A 30 -14.61 -12.06 -5.31
CA VAL A 30 -14.40 -11.03 -4.29
C VAL A 30 -15.46 -11.15 -3.21
N THR A 31 -16.71 -11.29 -3.59
CA THR A 31 -17.81 -11.34 -2.64
C THR A 31 -17.84 -12.65 -1.86
N HIS A 32 -17.74 -13.77 -2.57
CA HIS A 32 -17.98 -15.07 -1.94
C HIS A 32 -16.72 -15.72 -1.37
N ALA A 33 -15.62 -15.62 -2.04
CA ALA A 33 -14.40 -16.26 -1.57
C ALA A 33 -13.57 -15.33 -0.68
N LEU A 34 -13.46 -14.07 -1.05
CA LEU A 34 -12.62 -13.15 -0.28
C LEU A 34 -13.40 -12.42 0.81
N GLY A 35 -14.73 -12.45 0.74
CA GLY A 35 -15.55 -11.76 1.74
C GLY A 35 -15.35 -10.26 1.74
N GLN A 36 -15.10 -9.67 0.58
CA GLN A 36 -14.85 -8.25 0.46
C GLN A 36 -15.91 -7.60 -0.44
N ASP A 37 -15.98 -6.27 -0.40
CA ASP A 37 -16.90 -5.52 -1.22
C ASP A 37 -16.09 -4.78 -2.29
N VAL A 38 -16.37 -5.05 -3.55
CA VAL A 38 -15.63 -4.46 -4.65
C VAL A 38 -15.88 -2.94 -4.73
N MET A 39 -17.00 -2.48 -4.19
CA MET A 39 -17.36 -1.06 -4.27
C MET A 39 -16.48 -0.14 -3.41
N THR A 40 -15.65 -0.72 -2.57
CA THR A 40 -14.76 0.07 -1.71
C THR A 40 -13.64 0.75 -2.50
N GLY A 41 -13.41 0.33 -3.73
CA GLY A 41 -12.31 0.86 -4.53
C GLY A 41 -10.99 0.14 -4.30
N ASP A 42 -10.99 -0.88 -3.46
CA ASP A 42 -9.78 -1.68 -3.23
C ASP A 42 -9.47 -2.50 -4.47
N TYR A 43 -8.21 -2.89 -4.61
CA TYR A 43 -7.77 -3.69 -5.76
C TYR A 43 -7.74 -5.16 -5.38
N PHE A 44 -8.26 -5.99 -6.29
CA PHE A 44 -8.28 -7.44 -6.08
C PHE A 44 -7.49 -8.08 -7.22
N VAL A 45 -6.41 -8.77 -6.88
CA VAL A 45 -5.43 -9.28 -7.82
C VAL A 45 -5.58 -10.79 -7.95
N PHE A 46 -5.67 -11.27 -9.17
CA PHE A 46 -5.87 -12.68 -9.47
C PHE A 46 -4.79 -13.18 -10.41
N PHE A 47 -4.29 -14.37 -10.16
CA PHE A 47 -3.31 -15.00 -11.01
C PHE A 47 -3.84 -16.34 -11.50
N ASN A 48 -3.45 -16.77 -12.69
CA ASN A 48 -3.80 -18.07 -13.17
C ASN A 48 -2.85 -19.14 -12.58
N ARG A 49 -3.18 -20.41 -12.82
CA ARG A 49 -2.38 -21.50 -12.26
C ARG A 49 -0.91 -21.43 -12.68
N ARG A 50 -0.64 -21.06 -13.91
CA ARG A 50 0.73 -20.98 -14.42
C ARG A 50 1.43 -19.68 -14.06
N GLN A 51 0.72 -18.77 -13.44
CA GLN A 51 1.25 -17.50 -12.97
C GLN A 51 1.86 -16.63 -14.08
N HIS A 52 1.37 -16.74 -15.27
CA HIS A 52 1.81 -15.88 -16.37
C HIS A 52 0.74 -14.88 -16.80
N ARG A 53 -0.44 -14.95 -16.19
CA ARG A 53 -1.52 -13.99 -16.42
C ARG A 53 -1.99 -13.43 -15.10
N CYS A 54 -2.24 -12.13 -15.11
CA CYS A 54 -2.72 -11.41 -13.94
C CYS A 54 -3.91 -10.57 -14.34
N LYS A 55 -4.92 -10.55 -13.50
CA LYS A 55 -6.04 -9.63 -13.65
C LYS A 55 -6.22 -8.89 -12.32
N ILE A 56 -6.59 -7.61 -12.41
CA ILE A 56 -6.88 -6.78 -11.25
C ILE A 56 -8.24 -6.18 -11.45
N LEU A 57 -9.16 -6.46 -10.50
CA LEU A 57 -10.49 -5.93 -10.52
C LEU A 57 -10.60 -4.81 -9.50
N TYR A 58 -11.21 -3.70 -9.88
CA TYR A 58 -11.45 -2.61 -8.94
C TYR A 58 -12.61 -1.75 -9.41
N TRP A 59 -13.18 -1.01 -8.48
CA TRP A 59 -14.28 -0.09 -8.78
C TRP A 59 -13.68 1.31 -9.00
N ASP A 60 -14.05 1.93 -10.11
CA ASP A 60 -13.58 3.26 -10.44
C ASP A 60 -14.81 4.15 -10.60
N ARG A 61 -15.11 4.89 -9.57
CA ARG A 61 -16.21 5.89 -9.52
C ARG A 61 -17.58 5.38 -9.94
N ASP A 62 -17.73 4.95 -11.16
CA ASP A 62 -19.01 4.60 -11.73
C ASP A 62 -19.02 3.24 -12.43
N GLY A 63 -17.96 2.50 -12.34
CA GLY A 63 -17.90 1.20 -13.02
C GLY A 63 -16.78 0.30 -12.54
N LEU A 64 -16.90 -0.95 -12.91
CA LEU A 64 -15.87 -1.93 -12.64
C LEU A 64 -14.81 -1.89 -13.73
N VAL A 65 -13.57 -2.01 -13.33
CA VAL A 65 -12.45 -2.05 -14.26
C VAL A 65 -11.71 -3.36 -14.07
N VAL A 66 -11.36 -4.01 -15.16
CA VAL A 66 -10.48 -5.18 -15.14
C VAL A 66 -9.23 -4.82 -15.90
N TRP A 67 -8.10 -4.77 -15.20
CA TRP A 67 -6.79 -4.58 -15.81
C TRP A 67 -6.18 -5.95 -15.97
N ALA A 68 -5.59 -6.25 -17.10
CA ALA A 68 -5.04 -7.57 -17.38
C ALA A 68 -3.66 -7.49 -18.00
N LYS A 69 -2.78 -8.38 -17.61
CA LYS A 69 -1.45 -8.51 -18.20
C LYS A 69 -1.10 -9.97 -18.37
N ARG A 70 -0.55 -10.30 -19.52
CA ARG A 70 -0.02 -11.63 -19.80
C ARG A 70 1.46 -11.51 -20.07
N LEU A 71 2.26 -12.30 -19.35
CA LEU A 71 3.68 -12.33 -19.60
C LEU A 71 3.96 -13.26 -20.78
N GLU A 72 4.76 -12.81 -21.70
CA GLU A 72 5.16 -13.64 -22.84
C GLU A 72 6.29 -14.57 -22.39
N ARG A 73 6.97 -14.25 -21.32
CA ARG A 73 8.06 -15.04 -20.78
C ARG A 73 8.07 -14.92 -19.28
N GLY A 74 8.33 -16.01 -18.57
CA GLY A 74 8.44 -15.98 -17.12
C GLY A 74 7.11 -16.08 -16.39
N ARG A 75 7.17 -15.84 -15.11
CA ARG A 75 6.02 -15.93 -14.22
C ARG A 75 5.98 -14.75 -13.27
N PHE A 76 4.78 -14.39 -12.85
CA PHE A 76 4.64 -13.44 -11.77
C PHE A 76 5.02 -14.13 -10.45
N GLN A 77 5.70 -13.41 -9.59
CA GLN A 77 5.95 -13.89 -8.25
C GLN A 77 4.79 -13.50 -7.38
N THR A 78 4.18 -14.46 -6.70
CA THR A 78 3.08 -14.17 -5.81
C THR A 78 3.60 -14.00 -4.39
N PRO A 79 2.98 -13.18 -3.57
CA PRO A 79 3.44 -13.00 -2.20
C PRO A 79 3.23 -14.28 -1.40
N ALA A 80 4.07 -14.48 -0.40
CA ALA A 80 3.96 -15.64 0.47
C ALA A 80 2.67 -15.54 1.27
N ALA A 81 2.02 -16.66 1.46
CA ALA A 81 0.79 -16.73 2.22
C ALA A 81 0.76 -18.04 2.99
N ASP A 82 0.02 -18.08 4.07
CA ASP A 82 -0.17 -19.30 4.81
C ASP A 82 -1.02 -20.25 3.96
N ASP A 83 -0.86 -21.52 4.15
CA ASP A 83 -1.54 -22.52 3.35
C ASP A 83 -3.05 -22.37 3.35
N ASP A 84 -3.61 -21.94 4.45
CA ASP A 84 -5.05 -21.80 4.57
C ASP A 84 -5.56 -20.41 4.18
N ALA A 85 -4.68 -19.47 3.92
CA ALA A 85 -5.09 -18.12 3.61
C ALA A 85 -5.65 -18.05 2.19
N ILE A 86 -6.82 -17.47 2.03
CA ILE A 86 -7.45 -17.30 0.73
C ILE A 86 -7.02 -15.99 0.09
N LYS A 87 -6.64 -15.03 0.90
CA LYS A 87 -6.20 -13.73 0.42
C LYS A 87 -5.02 -13.22 1.24
N VAL A 88 -4.23 -12.36 0.64
CA VAL A 88 -3.12 -11.70 1.30
C VAL A 88 -3.20 -10.23 0.95
N GLU A 89 -3.07 -9.37 1.93
CA GLU A 89 -3.04 -7.94 1.68
C GLU A 89 -1.59 -7.51 1.42
N ILE A 90 -1.38 -6.73 0.37
CA ILE A 90 -0.05 -6.22 0.04
C ILE A 90 -0.14 -4.70 -0.14
N ASP A 91 0.98 -4.04 -0.15
CA ASP A 91 1.01 -2.60 -0.38
C ASP A 91 1.26 -2.29 -1.86
N GLY A 92 1.11 -1.03 -2.22
CA GLY A 92 1.28 -0.60 -3.61
C GLY A 92 2.68 -0.86 -4.15
N THR A 93 3.69 -0.72 -3.30
CA THR A 93 5.07 -0.95 -3.73
C THR A 93 5.27 -2.42 -4.11
N THR A 94 4.72 -3.33 -3.31
CA THR A 94 4.82 -4.77 -3.60
C THR A 94 4.10 -5.09 -4.91
N LEU A 95 2.94 -4.50 -5.15
CA LEU A 95 2.22 -4.73 -6.39
C LEU A 95 3.04 -4.25 -7.59
N VAL A 96 3.63 -3.07 -7.51
CA VAL A 96 4.45 -2.54 -8.59
C VAL A 96 5.63 -3.47 -8.86
N MET A 97 6.26 -4.01 -7.82
CA MET A 97 7.36 -4.95 -7.99
C MET A 97 6.92 -6.25 -8.66
N ILE A 98 5.77 -6.77 -8.27
CA ILE A 98 5.24 -7.99 -8.88
C ILE A 98 4.99 -7.76 -10.36
N LEU A 99 4.33 -6.66 -10.71
CA LEU A 99 3.99 -6.36 -12.10
C LEU A 99 5.23 -6.01 -12.92
N GLY A 100 6.25 -5.46 -12.30
CA GLY A 100 7.48 -5.08 -12.96
C GLY A 100 8.53 -6.17 -13.06
N GLY A 101 8.27 -7.33 -12.49
CA GLY A 101 9.20 -8.45 -12.59
C GLY A 101 10.36 -8.40 -11.62
N VAL A 102 10.23 -7.69 -10.51
CA VAL A 102 11.28 -7.61 -9.50
C VAL A 102 11.15 -8.79 -8.54
N ASP A 103 12.26 -9.42 -8.22
CA ASP A 103 12.27 -10.56 -7.31
C ASP A 103 11.97 -10.10 -5.88
N LEU A 104 10.85 -10.53 -5.34
CA LEU A 104 10.43 -10.13 -4.01
C LEU A 104 11.33 -10.67 -2.90
N GLN A 105 11.98 -11.79 -3.14
CA GLN A 105 12.83 -12.39 -2.11
C GLN A 105 14.16 -11.68 -1.96
N SER A 106 14.62 -11.06 -3.02
CA SER A 106 15.91 -10.37 -2.99
C SER A 106 15.78 -8.90 -2.61
N VAL A 107 14.55 -8.40 -2.50
CA VAL A 107 14.33 -6.98 -2.23
C VAL A 107 14.53 -6.68 -0.75
N GLN A 108 15.39 -5.74 -0.48
CA GLN A 108 15.59 -5.27 0.88
C GLN A 108 15.10 -3.84 0.97
N ARG A 109 14.22 -3.58 1.91
CA ARG A 109 13.73 -2.23 2.12
C ARG A 109 14.62 -1.50 3.09
N ARG A 110 14.95 -0.27 2.72
CA ARG A 110 15.69 0.59 3.64
C ARG A 110 14.80 0.92 4.82
N LYS A 111 15.39 0.91 6.02
CA LYS A 111 14.67 1.26 7.22
C LYS A 111 14.23 2.71 7.13
N ARG A 112 12.98 2.96 7.40
CA ARG A 112 12.47 4.32 7.34
C ARG A 112 12.80 5.06 8.63
N TYR A 113 13.09 6.35 8.47
CA TYR A 113 13.28 7.19 9.62
C TYR A 113 11.93 7.38 10.31
N GLN A 114 11.93 7.23 11.61
CA GLN A 114 10.74 7.48 12.40
C GLN A 114 10.99 8.69 13.26
N VAL A 115 10.06 9.62 13.22
CA VAL A 115 10.18 10.81 14.04
C VAL A 115 9.94 10.38 15.48
N PRO A 116 10.87 10.69 16.39
CA PRO A 116 10.66 10.33 17.79
C PRO A 116 9.47 11.08 18.35
N PRO A 117 8.75 10.50 19.30
CA PRO A 117 7.61 11.20 19.89
C PRO A 117 8.10 12.39 20.69
N PRO A 118 7.32 13.44 20.78
CA PRO A 118 7.71 14.60 21.53
C PRO A 118 7.80 14.25 23.01
N SER A 119 8.81 14.74 23.65
CA SER A 119 9.00 14.48 25.06
C SER A 119 8.26 15.54 25.84
N SER A 120 7.12 15.24 26.26
CA SER A 120 6.34 16.22 26.96
C SER A 120 6.90 16.60 28.29
N ALA A 121 7.46 15.70 28.91
CA ALA A 121 7.95 15.98 30.24
C ALA A 121 9.02 17.01 30.28
N THR A 122 9.88 17.02 29.34
CA THR A 122 10.96 17.89 29.39
C THR A 122 10.53 19.28 29.12
N VAL A 123 9.62 19.39 28.33
CA VAL A 123 9.22 20.67 27.94
C VAL A 123 8.82 21.56 29.04
N ASP A 124 7.99 21.13 29.81
CA ASP A 124 7.54 21.90 30.86
C ASP A 124 8.45 22.60 31.74
N SER A 125 9.20 21.96 32.42
CA SER A 125 9.97 22.58 33.41
C SER A 125 10.93 23.60 32.88
N ASN A 126 11.44 23.36 31.79
CA ASN A 126 12.38 24.27 31.27
C ASN A 126 11.82 25.55 30.80
N GLU A 127 10.78 25.45 30.18
CA GLU A 127 10.20 26.58 29.67
C GLU A 127 10.07 27.65 30.59
N GLU A 128 9.58 27.44 31.65
CA GLU A 128 9.41 28.43 32.55
C GLU A 128 10.62 29.17 32.85
N ASN A 129 11.63 28.53 33.08
CA ASN A 129 12.80 29.18 33.45
C ASN A 129 13.31 29.99 32.35
N GLU A 130 13.27 29.51 31.23
CA GLU A 130 13.74 30.18 30.14
C GLU A 130 13.09 31.46 29.90
N VAL A 131 11.91 31.51 30.00
CA VAL A 131 11.18 32.67 29.78
C VAL A 131 11.83 33.87 30.27
N HIS A 132 12.29 33.87 31.46
CA HIS A 132 12.87 34.92 31.93
C HIS A 132 13.98 35.32 31.15
N GLY A 133 14.84 34.47 30.83
CA GLY A 133 16.00 34.81 30.21
C GLY A 133 15.79 35.22 28.83
N ALA A 134 14.98 34.56 28.22
CA ALA A 134 14.73 34.81 26.86
C ALA A 134 14.36 36.23 26.63
N ALA A 135 13.63 36.68 27.42
CA ALA A 135 13.15 37.97 27.21
C ALA A 135 14.19 38.93 26.87
N GLU A 136 15.17 39.02 27.55
CA GLU A 136 16.08 39.94 27.25
C GLU A 136 16.84 39.68 26.11
N TYR A 137 16.95 38.51 25.77
CA TYR A 137 17.72 38.16 24.71
C TYR A 137 17.15 38.75 23.47
N LEU A 138 15.98 38.77 23.31
CA LEU A 138 15.34 39.20 22.21
C LEU A 138 15.58 40.50 21.76
N PRO A 139 15.52 41.30 22.49
CA PRO A 139 15.56 42.61 22.06
C PRO A 139 16.63 42.91 21.17
N ASN A 140 17.49 42.44 21.23
CA ASN A 140 18.44 42.73 20.46
C ASN A 140 18.33 42.41 19.24
N CYS A 141 17.80 41.79 19.09
CA CYS A 141 17.67 41.35 17.95
C CYS A 141 17.05 42.11 17.21
N PRO A 142 17.05 42.76 17.60
CA PRO A 142 16.51 43.23 16.89
C PRO A 142 16.58 43.59 16.04
N ALA A 143 16.85 43.54 16.67
CA ALA A 143 16.88 43.71 16.03
C ALA A 143 16.64 43.64 15.32
N ALA A 144 16.66 43.50 15.71
CA ALA A 144 16.49 43.32 14.98
C ALA A 144 16.29 43.77 14.28
N THR A 145 16.48 44.07 14.50
CA THR A 145 16.41 44.54 13.85
C THR A 145 16.60 44.56 12.94
N VAL A 146 16.74 44.47 13.04
CA VAL A 146 16.99 44.48 12.15
C VAL A 146 17.08 44.39 11.31
#